data_d7f076d458bc9b9503e0bc2ebb1fc174
#
_entry.id   d7f076d458bc9b9503e0bc2ebb1fc174
#
_cell.length_a   1.000
_cell.length_b   1.000
_cell.length_c   1.000
_cell.angle_alpha   90.00
_cell.angle_beta   90.00
_cell.angle_gamma   90.00
#
_symmetry.space_group_name_H-M   'P 1'
#
loop_
_entity.id
_entity.type
_entity.pdbx_description
1 polymer ?
#
loop_
_entity_poly.entity_id
_entity_poly.type
_entity_poly.pdbx_seq_one_letter_code
_entity_poly.pdbx_strand_id
1 'polypeptide(L)'
;MGNQSGKNNLKGKKPEEEEKEDNSNALIFSECINGKKKNKELCGQDAHDIITKELGENMKFFAVYDGHGLKGREASMMLKYEIRKRLINDKNKVTKFQRKEQVEKYFKDAFKSIQKKFEKSNDYDLSGSCAICVLIIDYKMYSINLGDSRAVLGSKKSTKKVALEMSIDHKPSRDDEAKRINERGGEVTEKQGGIARIFKKNEDGPGLAVSRTVGDIVAHDCGVVSEPEIIEKEIEPDDAFVVIGSDGVWDLMSSPEVIGFIFDKMETKKEFVAKMLAEESRNRWEVINLYKQKSMLDLAQSRESNNEASNNARNKNQENIQGALDIDDITVVIHFFNYDY
;
A
#
# COMPACT_ATOMS: atom_id res chain seq x y z
N MET A 1 33.11 47.32 -25.82
CA MET A 1 33.17 47.00 -24.39
C MET A 1 32.11 45.93 -24.12
N GLY A 2 32.56 44.75 -23.84
CA GLY A 2 31.80 43.53 -24.03
C GLY A 2 30.82 43.19 -22.93
N ASN A 3 29.65 42.76 -23.37
CA ASN A 3 28.65 42.01 -22.56
C ASN A 3 28.98 40.54 -22.63
N GLN A 4 29.33 39.93 -21.52
CA GLN A 4 29.38 38.48 -21.37
C GLN A 4 28.08 38.01 -20.68
N SER A 5 27.24 37.33 -21.46
CA SER A 5 26.08 36.63 -20.98
C SER A 5 26.50 35.27 -20.38
N GLY A 6 26.39 35.14 -19.05
CA GLY A 6 26.59 33.86 -18.37
C GLY A 6 25.43 32.93 -18.62
N LYS A 7 25.67 31.82 -19.33
CA LYS A 7 24.76 30.69 -19.44
C LYS A 7 24.90 29.80 -18.20
N ASN A 8 23.92 29.83 -17.32
CA ASN A 8 23.79 28.83 -16.25
C ASN A 8 23.32 27.50 -16.82
N ASN A 9 24.24 26.57 -16.96
CA ASN A 9 23.94 25.17 -17.22
C ASN A 9 23.42 24.48 -15.92
N LEU A 10 22.12 24.35 -15.80
CA LEU A 10 21.51 23.42 -14.88
C LEU A 10 21.74 21.99 -15.40
N LYS A 11 22.81 21.35 -14.93
CA LYS A 11 23.02 19.92 -15.11
C LYS A 11 21.97 19.20 -14.24
N GLY A 12 21.04 18.49 -14.89
CA GLY A 12 20.15 17.57 -14.24
C GLY A 12 20.96 16.52 -13.45
N LYS A 13 20.69 16.40 -12.16
CA LYS A 13 21.18 15.29 -11.36
C LYS A 13 20.55 14.01 -11.92
N LYS A 14 21.42 13.05 -12.29
CA LYS A 14 21.00 11.67 -12.55
C LYS A 14 20.30 11.13 -11.29
N PRO A 15 19.28 10.23 -11.43
CA PRO A 15 18.76 9.52 -10.28
C PRO A 15 19.93 8.77 -9.59
N GLU A 16 19.97 8.85 -8.27
CA GLU A 16 20.92 8.10 -7.45
C GLU A 16 20.73 6.61 -7.76
N GLU A 17 21.79 5.99 -8.29
CA GLU A 17 21.86 4.53 -8.42
C GLU A 17 21.80 3.97 -6.99
N GLU A 18 20.74 3.20 -6.68
CA GLU A 18 20.67 2.41 -5.46
C GLU A 18 21.90 1.48 -5.43
N GLU A 19 22.72 1.63 -4.40
CA GLU A 19 23.86 0.73 -4.17
C GLU A 19 23.34 -0.71 -4.12
N LYS A 20 23.77 -1.52 -5.07
CA LYS A 20 23.54 -2.97 -5.04
C LYS A 20 24.34 -3.55 -3.87
N GLU A 21 23.67 -3.70 -2.72
CA GLU A 21 24.25 -4.49 -1.63
C GLU A 21 24.49 -5.93 -2.11
N ASP A 22 25.60 -6.50 -1.70
CA ASP A 22 25.94 -7.92 -1.88
C ASP A 22 24.87 -8.79 -1.19
N ASN A 23 23.95 -9.31 -1.98
CA ASN A 23 22.73 -9.97 -1.53
C ASN A 23 22.89 -11.46 -1.23
N SER A 24 24.11 -11.99 -1.11
CA SER A 24 24.35 -13.43 -0.90
C SER A 24 23.74 -14.00 0.38
N ASN A 25 23.37 -13.14 1.36
CA ASN A 25 22.69 -13.50 2.61
C ASN A 25 21.43 -12.68 2.90
N ALA A 26 20.92 -11.94 1.90
CA ALA A 26 19.70 -11.14 2.09
C ALA A 26 18.47 -12.04 2.25
N LEU A 27 17.74 -11.83 3.34
CA LEU A 27 16.49 -12.52 3.65
C LEU A 27 15.26 -11.65 3.37
N ILE A 28 15.47 -10.39 2.96
CA ILE A 28 14.42 -9.43 2.68
C ILE A 28 14.56 -8.97 1.24
N PHE A 29 13.49 -9.11 0.48
CA PHE A 29 13.39 -8.70 -0.92
C PHE A 29 12.19 -7.79 -1.11
N SER A 30 12.35 -6.75 -1.93
CA SER A 30 11.28 -5.81 -2.24
C SER A 30 11.23 -5.47 -3.72
N GLU A 31 10.05 -5.12 -4.20
CA GLU A 31 9.83 -4.59 -5.55
C GLU A 31 8.71 -3.56 -5.48
N CYS A 32 8.84 -2.50 -6.28
CA CYS A 32 7.82 -1.48 -6.44
C CYS A 32 7.65 -1.18 -7.92
N ILE A 33 6.44 -1.34 -8.43
CA ILE A 33 6.07 -1.04 -9.81
C ILE A 33 5.08 0.11 -9.79
N ASN A 34 5.42 1.22 -10.46
CA ASN A 34 4.54 2.38 -10.57
C ASN A 34 3.29 2.04 -11.36
N GLY A 35 2.16 2.57 -10.92
CA GLY A 35 0.89 2.46 -11.59
C GLY A 35 0.82 3.19 -12.93
N LYS A 36 -0.28 3.00 -13.64
CA LYS A 36 -0.58 3.69 -14.89
C LYS A 36 -1.97 4.28 -14.84
N LYS A 37 -2.12 5.52 -15.30
CA LYS A 37 -3.41 6.16 -15.48
C LYS A 37 -3.55 6.66 -16.91
N LYS A 38 -4.62 6.26 -17.61
CA LYS A 38 -4.86 6.64 -19.00
C LYS A 38 -3.65 6.40 -19.91
N ASN A 39 -3.01 5.23 -19.78
CA ASN A 39 -1.79 4.83 -20.52
C ASN A 39 -0.54 5.70 -20.27
N LYS A 40 -0.52 6.56 -19.25
CA LYS A 40 0.67 7.28 -18.79
C LYS A 40 1.18 6.63 -17.51
N GLU A 41 2.48 6.38 -17.44
CA GLU A 41 3.11 6.01 -16.17
C GLU A 41 2.97 7.16 -15.20
N LEU A 42 2.51 6.84 -14.00
CA LEU A 42 2.43 7.79 -12.90
C LEU A 42 3.76 7.84 -12.16
N CYS A 43 4.03 8.95 -11.50
CA CYS A 43 5.00 8.97 -10.42
C CYS A 43 4.38 8.16 -9.29
N GLY A 44 4.92 6.98 -8.98
CA GLY A 44 4.37 6.10 -7.96
C GLY A 44 4.12 6.81 -6.64
N GLN A 45 2.98 6.54 -6.02
CA GLN A 45 2.57 7.10 -4.73
C GLN A 45 2.93 6.18 -3.57
N ASP A 46 3.22 4.91 -3.87
CA ASP A 46 3.72 3.95 -2.90
C ASP A 46 5.15 4.28 -2.44
N ALA A 47 5.43 3.94 -1.20
CA ALA A 47 6.77 3.90 -0.64
C ALA A 47 6.95 2.64 0.20
N HIS A 48 8.18 2.15 0.33
CA HIS A 48 8.50 1.06 1.24
C HIS A 48 9.74 1.38 2.06
N ASP A 49 9.93 0.70 3.18
CA ASP A 49 11.09 0.84 4.04
C ASP A 49 11.56 -0.51 4.58
N ILE A 50 12.86 -0.67 4.67
CA ILE A 50 13.53 -1.81 5.27
C ILE A 50 14.61 -1.26 6.21
N ILE A 51 14.50 -1.56 7.50
CA ILE A 51 15.45 -1.13 8.51
C ILE A 51 15.91 -2.35 9.30
N THR A 52 17.17 -2.71 9.14
CA THR A 52 17.77 -3.89 9.79
C THR A 52 19.01 -3.50 10.57
N LYS A 53 20.06 -3.07 9.88
CA LYS A 53 21.38 -2.76 10.49
C LYS A 53 21.30 -1.64 11.53
N GLU A 54 20.48 -0.61 11.28
CA GLU A 54 20.35 0.54 12.19
C GLU A 54 19.63 0.19 13.50
N LEU A 55 18.82 -0.87 13.50
CA LEU A 55 18.08 -1.33 14.68
C LEU A 55 18.85 -2.34 15.54
N GLY A 56 19.92 -2.93 15.00
CA GLY A 56 20.71 -3.98 15.66
C GLY A 56 20.29 -5.38 15.23
N GLU A 57 20.98 -6.40 15.76
CA GLU A 57 20.85 -7.78 15.28
C GLU A 57 19.49 -8.41 15.55
N ASN A 58 18.86 -8.07 16.69
CA ASN A 58 17.64 -8.72 17.17
C ASN A 58 16.36 -8.00 16.74
N MET A 59 16.46 -6.93 15.95
CA MET A 59 15.28 -6.16 15.54
C MET A 59 15.31 -5.88 14.05
N LYS A 60 14.17 -6.14 13.39
CA LYS A 60 13.97 -5.85 11.96
C LYS A 60 12.66 -5.10 11.80
N PHE A 61 12.65 -4.16 10.89
CA PHE A 61 11.44 -3.44 10.55
C PHE A 61 11.34 -3.32 9.02
N PHE A 62 10.17 -3.57 8.48
CA PHE A 62 9.84 -3.33 7.09
C PHE A 62 8.40 -2.87 6.97
N ALA A 63 8.14 -2.02 5.97
CA ALA A 63 6.85 -1.37 5.80
C ALA A 63 6.55 -1.08 4.33
N VAL A 64 5.25 -1.03 4.01
CA VAL A 64 4.71 -0.48 2.78
C VAL A 64 3.78 0.67 3.18
N TYR A 65 3.90 1.78 2.47
CA TYR A 65 3.11 2.99 2.64
C TYR A 65 2.45 3.30 1.30
N ASP A 66 1.16 3.12 1.23
CA ASP A 66 0.35 3.32 0.04
C ASP A 66 -0.27 4.72 0.09
N GLY A 67 0.18 5.57 -0.81
CA GLY A 67 -0.21 6.98 -0.86
C GLY A 67 -1.33 7.23 -1.85
N HIS A 68 -2.31 8.05 -1.48
CA HIS A 68 -3.45 8.38 -2.33
C HIS A 68 -3.80 9.87 -2.34
N GLY A 69 -4.58 10.27 -3.35
CA GLY A 69 -4.91 11.67 -3.61
C GLY A 69 -3.80 12.41 -4.37
N LEU A 70 -3.97 13.72 -4.55
CA LEU A 70 -3.04 14.53 -5.33
C LEU A 70 -1.63 14.61 -4.71
N LYS A 71 -1.54 14.49 -3.39
CA LYS A 71 -0.31 14.54 -2.60
C LYS A 71 0.04 13.18 -1.97
N GLY A 72 -0.45 12.09 -2.55
CA GLY A 72 -0.25 10.74 -2.01
C GLY A 72 1.23 10.37 -1.91
N ARG A 73 2.05 10.68 -2.94
CA ARG A 73 3.49 10.44 -2.89
C ARG A 73 4.17 11.18 -1.74
N GLU A 74 3.87 12.47 -1.58
CA GLU A 74 4.42 13.27 -0.48
C GLU A 74 3.94 12.73 0.88
N ALA A 75 2.69 12.24 0.95
CA ALA A 75 2.13 11.66 2.16
C ALA A 75 2.84 10.35 2.55
N SER A 76 2.98 9.41 1.63
CA SER A 76 3.66 8.13 1.88
C SER A 76 5.13 8.32 2.25
N MET A 77 5.83 9.22 1.55
CA MET A 77 7.23 9.54 1.85
C MET A 77 7.40 10.25 3.20
N MET A 78 6.49 11.16 3.58
CA MET A 78 6.50 11.80 4.88
C MET A 78 6.25 10.79 6.00
N LEU A 79 5.29 9.89 5.81
CA LEU A 79 4.98 8.82 6.77
C LEU A 79 6.17 7.88 6.96
N LYS A 80 6.79 7.40 5.87
CA LYS A 80 8.03 6.64 5.87
C LYS A 80 9.13 7.34 6.68
N TYR A 81 9.41 8.60 6.37
CA TYR A 81 10.46 9.37 7.05
C TYR A 81 10.22 9.50 8.55
N GLU A 82 9.00 9.80 8.97
CA GLU A 82 8.66 10.01 10.37
C GLU A 82 8.70 8.72 11.19
N ILE A 83 8.19 7.61 10.63
CA ILE A 83 8.25 6.29 11.30
C ILE A 83 9.71 5.84 11.41
N ARG A 84 10.48 5.89 10.31
CA ARG A 84 11.90 5.54 10.30
C ARG A 84 12.69 6.33 11.35
N LYS A 85 12.57 7.66 11.30
CA LYS A 85 13.24 8.57 12.25
C LYS A 85 12.91 8.24 13.70
N ARG A 86 11.64 7.97 14.00
CA ARG A 86 11.18 7.63 15.34
C ARG A 86 11.76 6.30 15.82
N LEU A 87 11.73 5.26 14.99
CA LEU A 87 12.27 3.94 15.32
C LEU A 87 13.77 4.00 15.60
N ILE A 88 14.54 4.67 14.75
CA ILE A 88 15.99 4.81 14.93
C ILE A 88 16.32 5.57 16.22
N ASN A 89 15.61 6.65 16.51
CA ASN A 89 15.82 7.43 17.73
C ASN A 89 15.44 6.65 18.99
N ASP A 90 14.38 5.86 18.93
CA ASP A 90 13.82 5.13 20.08
C ASP A 90 14.31 3.67 20.12
N LYS A 91 15.28 3.25 19.31
CA LYS A 91 15.69 1.84 19.15
C LYS A 91 15.95 1.15 20.49
N ASN A 92 16.68 1.78 21.42
CA ASN A 92 17.01 1.22 22.74
C ASN A 92 15.79 1.02 23.63
N LYS A 93 14.68 1.70 23.36
CA LYS A 93 13.40 1.54 24.04
C LYS A 93 12.58 0.43 23.37
N VAL A 94 12.53 0.43 22.03
CA VAL A 94 11.73 -0.51 21.24
C VAL A 94 12.26 -1.94 21.39
N THR A 95 13.58 -2.14 21.39
CA THR A 95 14.20 -3.46 21.63
C THR A 95 13.85 -4.09 22.98
N LYS A 96 13.34 -3.31 23.93
CA LYS A 96 12.91 -3.80 25.24
C LYS A 96 11.41 -4.10 25.34
N PHE A 97 10.68 -3.97 24.25
CA PHE A 97 9.26 -4.31 24.25
C PHE A 97 9.09 -5.84 24.34
N GLN A 98 8.29 -6.26 25.31
CA GLN A 98 8.00 -7.67 25.58
C GLN A 98 6.51 -8.00 25.41
N ARG A 99 5.64 -6.99 25.38
CA ARG A 99 4.19 -7.13 25.34
C ARG A 99 3.59 -6.30 24.21
N LYS A 100 2.56 -6.85 23.59
CA LYS A 100 1.80 -6.24 22.50
C LYS A 100 1.35 -4.81 22.84
N GLU A 101 0.87 -4.56 24.05
CA GLU A 101 0.36 -3.26 24.48
C GLU A 101 1.42 -2.15 24.42
N GLN A 102 2.71 -2.50 24.57
CA GLN A 102 3.81 -1.54 24.45
C GLN A 102 4.00 -1.12 23.00
N VAL A 103 3.90 -2.08 22.07
CA VAL A 103 3.97 -1.84 20.62
C VAL A 103 2.74 -1.05 20.17
N GLU A 104 1.54 -1.43 20.62
CA GLU A 104 0.30 -0.72 20.32
C GLU A 104 0.38 0.75 20.72
N LYS A 105 0.72 0.99 21.98
CA LYS A 105 0.86 2.36 22.50
C LYS A 105 1.89 3.16 21.69
N TYR A 106 3.02 2.55 21.37
CA TYR A 106 4.10 3.22 20.65
C TYR A 106 3.65 3.66 19.24
N PHE A 107 3.02 2.77 18.48
CA PHE A 107 2.59 3.08 17.12
C PHE A 107 1.33 3.96 17.11
N LYS A 108 0.38 3.78 18.02
CA LYS A 108 -0.76 4.71 18.20
C LYS A 108 -0.29 6.14 18.46
N ASP A 109 0.67 6.32 19.36
CA ASP A 109 1.27 7.62 19.65
C ASP A 109 2.06 8.17 18.44
N ALA A 110 2.73 7.30 17.67
CA ALA A 110 3.45 7.68 16.46
C ALA A 110 2.50 8.22 15.38
N PHE A 111 1.51 7.42 14.97
CA PHE A 111 0.56 7.81 13.92
C PHE A 111 -0.25 9.04 14.32
N LYS A 112 -0.71 9.13 15.58
CA LYS A 112 -1.38 10.34 16.11
C LYS A 112 -0.49 11.60 16.03
N SER A 113 0.81 11.45 16.34
CA SER A 113 1.76 12.56 16.25
C SER A 113 2.00 12.99 14.79
N ILE A 114 2.04 12.02 13.87
CA ILE A 114 2.22 12.26 12.45
C ILE A 114 0.96 12.90 11.87
N GLN A 115 -0.25 12.41 12.21
CA GLN A 115 -1.52 13.03 11.81
C GLN A 115 -1.57 14.52 12.13
N LYS A 116 -1.15 14.90 13.35
CA LYS A 116 -1.05 16.32 13.73
C LYS A 116 -0.08 17.15 12.88
N LYS A 117 0.86 16.53 12.18
CA LYS A 117 1.73 17.24 11.23
C LYS A 117 1.02 17.47 9.91
N PHE A 118 0.24 16.49 9.45
CA PHE A 118 -0.59 16.64 8.26
C PHE A 118 -1.65 17.73 8.43
N GLU A 119 -2.27 17.81 9.62
CA GLU A 119 -3.28 18.84 9.97
C GLU A 119 -2.76 20.30 9.93
N LYS A 120 -1.45 20.49 9.80
CA LYS A 120 -0.85 21.84 9.68
C LYS A 120 -0.84 22.38 8.25
N SER A 121 -1.23 21.59 7.27
CA SER A 121 -1.26 21.95 5.86
C SER A 121 -2.55 21.47 5.21
N ASN A 122 -3.24 22.34 4.49
CA ASN A 122 -4.43 22.00 3.72
C ASN A 122 -4.11 21.14 2.48
N ASP A 123 -2.83 20.87 2.18
CA ASP A 123 -2.42 20.02 1.07
C ASP A 123 -2.92 18.58 1.22
N TYR A 124 -3.25 18.17 2.46
CA TYR A 124 -3.64 16.80 2.80
C TYR A 124 -5.12 16.66 3.17
N ASP A 125 -5.95 17.61 2.78
CA ASP A 125 -7.40 17.56 3.02
C ASP A 125 -8.04 16.32 2.38
N LEU A 126 -7.61 15.97 1.15
CA LEU A 126 -8.07 14.83 0.36
C LEU A 126 -6.87 13.98 -0.13
N SER A 127 -5.83 13.93 0.63
CA SER A 127 -4.63 13.13 0.35
C SER A 127 -4.09 12.54 1.62
N GLY A 128 -3.64 11.30 1.54
CA GLY A 128 -3.15 10.59 2.69
C GLY A 128 -2.30 9.37 2.33
N SER A 129 -2.05 8.55 3.32
CA SER A 129 -1.34 7.29 3.14
C SER A 129 -1.85 6.22 4.12
N CYS A 130 -2.09 5.03 3.59
CA CYS A 130 -2.17 3.79 4.35
C CYS A 130 -0.76 3.37 4.81
N ALA A 131 -0.68 2.42 5.72
CA ALA A 131 0.57 1.80 6.14
C ALA A 131 0.36 0.37 6.62
N ILE A 132 1.17 -0.54 6.12
CA ILE A 132 1.37 -1.86 6.72
C ILE A 132 2.84 -1.99 7.12
N CYS A 133 3.07 -2.23 8.41
CA CYS A 133 4.42 -2.37 8.94
C CYS A 133 4.56 -3.72 9.65
N VAL A 134 5.73 -4.31 9.57
CA VAL A 134 6.11 -5.48 10.38
C VAL A 134 7.35 -5.13 11.19
N LEU A 135 7.24 -5.29 12.49
CA LEU A 135 8.33 -5.17 13.45
C LEU A 135 8.61 -6.57 14.02
N ILE A 136 9.84 -7.03 13.89
CA ILE A 136 10.31 -8.26 14.53
C ILE A 136 11.29 -7.88 15.62
N ILE A 137 11.07 -8.41 16.83
CA ILE A 137 11.96 -8.30 17.98
C ILE A 137 12.21 -9.72 18.47
N ASP A 138 13.45 -10.19 18.33
CA ASP A 138 13.82 -11.60 18.56
C ASP A 138 12.93 -12.54 17.73
N TYR A 139 12.11 -13.36 18.38
CA TYR A 139 11.19 -14.31 17.73
C TYR A 139 9.72 -13.82 17.71
N LYS A 140 9.47 -12.56 18.10
CA LYS A 140 8.12 -11.99 18.08
C LYS A 140 7.95 -11.05 16.91
N MET A 141 6.92 -11.29 16.14
CA MET A 141 6.51 -10.48 15.02
C MET A 141 5.24 -9.69 15.38
N TYR A 142 5.28 -8.40 15.12
CA TYR A 142 4.16 -7.48 15.26
C TYR A 142 3.83 -6.92 13.88
N SER A 143 2.61 -7.16 13.42
CA SER A 143 2.07 -6.49 12.25
C SER A 143 1.25 -5.30 12.69
N ILE A 144 1.53 -4.14 12.14
CA ILE A 144 0.92 -2.84 12.47
C ILE A 144 0.22 -2.35 11.21
N ASN A 145 -1.11 -2.41 11.19
CA ASN A 145 -1.91 -2.04 10.01
C ASN A 145 -2.70 -0.76 10.20
N LEU A 146 -2.67 0.10 9.18
CA LEU A 146 -3.47 1.32 9.05
C LEU A 146 -3.90 1.46 7.58
N GLY A 147 -5.06 0.96 7.22
CA GLY A 147 -5.57 0.97 5.84
C GLY A 147 -5.81 -0.43 5.30
N ASP A 148 -5.69 -0.60 3.99
CA ASP A 148 -6.04 -1.81 3.24
C ASP A 148 -4.85 -2.48 2.53
N SER A 149 -3.65 -1.97 2.72
CA SER A 149 -2.43 -2.76 2.54
C SER A 149 -2.42 -3.92 3.53
N ARG A 150 -1.79 -5.05 3.19
CA ARG A 150 -1.94 -6.27 3.98
C ARG A 150 -0.63 -6.99 4.26
N ALA A 151 -0.58 -7.70 5.38
CA ALA A 151 0.49 -8.62 5.76
C ALA A 151 -0.05 -10.04 5.90
N VAL A 152 0.67 -11.01 5.34
CA VAL A 152 0.34 -12.43 5.41
C VAL A 152 1.58 -13.25 5.73
N LEU A 153 1.46 -14.17 6.67
CA LEU A 153 2.51 -15.12 7.05
C LEU A 153 2.31 -16.42 6.26
N GLY A 154 3.36 -16.87 5.59
CA GLY A 154 3.42 -18.16 4.92
C GLY A 154 4.05 -19.21 5.81
N SER A 155 3.28 -20.24 6.18
CA SER A 155 3.75 -21.37 6.98
C SER A 155 3.66 -22.67 6.19
N LYS A 156 4.56 -23.62 6.46
CA LYS A 156 4.54 -24.98 5.86
C LYS A 156 4.37 -26.02 6.94
N LYS A 157 3.12 -26.35 7.24
CA LYS A 157 2.79 -27.44 8.20
C LYS A 157 2.80 -28.77 7.48
N SER A 158 3.87 -29.56 7.69
CA SER A 158 4.12 -30.80 6.94
C SER A 158 4.22 -30.51 5.42
N THR A 159 3.27 -30.96 4.61
CA THR A 159 3.21 -30.71 3.17
C THR A 159 2.24 -29.58 2.80
N LYS A 160 1.48 -29.06 3.76
CA LYS A 160 0.43 -28.07 3.51
C LYS A 160 0.96 -26.64 3.64
N LYS A 161 0.84 -25.87 2.56
CA LYS A 161 1.07 -24.42 2.56
C LYS A 161 -0.12 -23.73 3.23
N VAL A 162 0.14 -22.87 4.20
CA VAL A 162 -0.87 -22.16 4.98
C VAL A 162 -0.61 -20.67 4.88
N ALA A 163 -1.66 -19.92 4.57
CA ALA A 163 -1.67 -18.46 4.67
C ALA A 163 -2.32 -18.07 5.99
N LEU A 164 -1.60 -17.32 6.83
CA LEU A 164 -2.11 -16.76 8.07
C LEU A 164 -2.17 -15.25 7.94
N GLU A 165 -3.37 -14.68 8.05
CA GLU A 165 -3.57 -13.24 7.99
C GLU A 165 -2.91 -12.57 9.20
N MET A 166 -2.01 -11.64 8.91
CA MET A 166 -1.32 -10.82 9.92
C MET A 166 -1.85 -9.40 9.97
N SER A 167 -2.88 -9.09 9.21
CA SER A 167 -3.65 -7.85 9.25
C SER A 167 -5.08 -8.11 8.79
N ILE A 168 -5.97 -7.17 9.11
CA ILE A 168 -7.34 -7.14 8.59
C ILE A 168 -7.52 -5.78 7.93
N ASP A 169 -7.90 -5.77 6.66
CA ASP A 169 -8.07 -4.55 5.90
C ASP A 169 -9.10 -3.61 6.53
N HIS A 170 -8.76 -2.33 6.58
CA HIS A 170 -9.67 -1.29 7.05
C HIS A 170 -10.52 -0.74 5.91
N LYS A 171 -11.41 -1.59 5.39
CA LYS A 171 -12.40 -1.19 4.38
C LYS A 171 -13.63 -0.57 5.04
N PRO A 172 -14.27 0.45 4.43
CA PRO A 172 -15.48 1.06 4.98
C PRO A 172 -16.64 0.08 5.18
N SER A 173 -16.68 -1.02 4.44
CA SER A 173 -17.69 -2.08 4.53
C SER A 173 -17.52 -3.01 5.73
N ARG A 174 -16.41 -2.95 6.47
CA ARG A 174 -16.22 -3.72 7.71
C ARG A 174 -17.17 -3.19 8.77
N ASP A 175 -17.94 -4.05 9.42
CA ASP A 175 -19.06 -3.68 10.30
C ASP A 175 -18.69 -2.69 11.40
N ASP A 176 -17.57 -2.90 12.09
CA ASP A 176 -17.08 -2.01 13.15
C ASP A 176 -16.60 -0.65 12.62
N GLU A 177 -15.98 -0.64 11.44
CA GLU A 177 -15.57 0.57 10.76
C GLU A 177 -16.78 1.36 10.27
N ALA A 178 -17.74 0.71 9.60
CA ALA A 178 -18.99 1.31 9.13
C ALA A 178 -19.79 1.93 10.31
N LYS A 179 -19.87 1.21 11.42
CA LYS A 179 -20.52 1.69 12.64
C LYS A 179 -19.89 2.97 13.14
N ARG A 180 -18.55 3.00 13.31
CA ARG A 180 -17.81 4.19 13.77
C ARG A 180 -18.03 5.38 12.84
N ILE A 181 -17.96 5.17 11.50
CA ILE A 181 -18.15 6.20 10.50
C ILE A 181 -19.55 6.80 10.62
N ASN A 182 -20.61 5.96 10.66
CA ASN A 182 -21.98 6.41 10.75
C ASN A 182 -22.26 7.17 12.05
N GLU A 183 -21.67 6.74 13.18
CA GLU A 183 -21.81 7.40 14.49
C GLU A 183 -21.12 8.78 14.53
N ARG A 184 -20.15 9.03 13.63
CA ARG A 184 -19.40 10.29 13.56
C ARG A 184 -19.82 11.21 12.39
N GLY A 185 -20.98 10.98 11.81
CA GLY A 185 -21.55 11.85 10.78
C GLY A 185 -21.09 11.55 9.35
N GLY A 186 -20.36 10.47 9.16
CA GLY A 186 -20.08 9.90 7.83
C GLY A 186 -21.22 8.99 7.37
N GLU A 187 -21.15 8.59 6.13
CA GLU A 187 -22.04 7.62 5.48
C GLU A 187 -21.19 6.70 4.61
N VAL A 188 -21.41 5.38 4.73
CA VAL A 188 -20.77 4.37 3.87
C VAL A 188 -21.73 3.98 2.77
N THR A 189 -21.36 4.23 1.52
CA THR A 189 -22.18 3.90 0.35
C THR A 189 -21.38 3.21 -0.73
N GLU A 190 -21.99 2.24 -1.41
CA GLU A 190 -21.48 1.65 -2.63
C GLU A 190 -22.07 2.38 -3.82
N LYS A 191 -21.37 3.42 -4.31
CA LYS A 191 -21.70 4.04 -5.60
C LYS A 191 -21.17 3.15 -6.73
N GLN A 192 -21.56 3.44 -7.97
CA GLN A 192 -21.25 2.64 -9.16
C GLN A 192 -19.84 2.00 -9.15
N GLY A 193 -19.77 0.67 -9.16
CA GLY A 193 -18.50 -0.08 -9.17
C GLY A 193 -18.32 -1.07 -8.02
N GLY A 194 -19.24 -1.10 -7.02
CA GLY A 194 -19.24 -2.09 -5.94
C GLY A 194 -18.18 -1.85 -4.85
N ILE A 195 -17.48 -0.72 -4.86
CA ILE A 195 -16.50 -0.36 -3.82
C ILE A 195 -17.16 0.57 -2.81
N ALA A 196 -17.21 0.14 -1.55
CA ALA A 196 -17.71 0.95 -0.45
C ALA A 196 -16.81 2.17 -0.21
N ARG A 197 -17.40 3.36 -0.13
CA ARG A 197 -16.70 4.62 0.11
C ARG A 197 -17.36 5.44 1.19
N ILE A 198 -16.55 6.24 1.86
CA ILE A 198 -16.98 7.15 2.93
C ILE A 198 -17.30 8.51 2.33
N PHE A 199 -18.48 8.99 2.65
CA PHE A 199 -18.93 10.33 2.32
C PHE A 199 -19.34 11.06 3.60
N LYS A 200 -19.28 12.37 3.58
CA LYS A 200 -19.94 13.15 4.62
C LYS A 200 -21.44 13.18 4.31
N LYS A 201 -22.26 13.04 5.32
CA LYS A 201 -23.71 12.92 5.16
C LYS A 201 -24.26 14.14 4.41
N ASN A 202 -25.00 13.87 3.31
CA ASN A 202 -25.55 14.87 2.39
C ASN A 202 -24.50 15.65 1.57
N GLU A 203 -23.28 15.16 1.45
CA GLU A 203 -22.21 15.75 0.62
C GLU A 203 -21.65 14.71 -0.36
N ASP A 204 -21.04 15.16 -1.47
CA ASP A 204 -20.43 14.28 -2.49
C ASP A 204 -18.97 13.92 -2.21
N GLY A 205 -18.42 14.32 -1.08
CA GLY A 205 -17.05 14.04 -0.64
C GLY A 205 -16.98 13.47 0.77
N PRO A 206 -15.79 12.99 1.18
CA PRO A 206 -14.54 12.87 0.43
C PRO A 206 -14.48 11.71 -0.57
N GLY A 207 -15.33 10.67 -0.47
CA GLY A 207 -15.33 9.51 -1.36
C GLY A 207 -14.18 8.53 -1.12
N LEU A 208 -13.69 8.42 0.11
CA LEU A 208 -12.53 7.62 0.50
C LEU A 208 -12.86 6.13 0.60
N ALA A 209 -12.02 5.26 0.03
CA ALA A 209 -12.23 3.81 0.00
C ALA A 209 -11.62 3.05 1.20
N VAL A 210 -10.91 3.77 2.09
CA VAL A 210 -10.33 3.22 3.32
C VAL A 210 -10.91 3.90 4.54
N SER A 211 -11.00 3.19 5.66
CA SER A 211 -11.58 3.72 6.91
C SER A 211 -10.54 4.15 7.95
N ARG A 212 -9.25 3.88 7.68
CA ARG A 212 -8.12 4.35 8.48
C ARG A 212 -6.96 4.77 7.60
N THR A 213 -6.42 5.96 7.87
CA THR A 213 -5.33 6.57 7.10
C THR A 213 -4.68 7.70 7.91
N VAL A 214 -3.51 8.15 7.46
CA VAL A 214 -2.88 9.41 7.88
C VAL A 214 -3.05 10.43 6.76
N GLY A 215 -3.32 11.69 7.09
CA GLY A 215 -3.77 12.70 6.12
C GLY A 215 -5.29 12.71 6.03
N ASP A 216 -5.87 12.90 4.87
CA ASP A 216 -7.31 12.90 4.61
C ASP A 216 -8.13 13.70 5.64
N ILE A 217 -7.71 14.93 5.90
CA ILE A 217 -8.18 15.73 7.04
C ILE A 217 -9.71 15.83 7.06
N VAL A 218 -10.32 16.06 5.88
CA VAL A 218 -11.79 16.14 5.75
C VAL A 218 -12.47 14.83 6.12
N ALA A 219 -11.86 13.70 5.85
CA ALA A 219 -12.43 12.39 6.15
C ALA A 219 -12.39 12.03 7.65
N HIS A 220 -11.46 12.62 8.40
CA HIS A 220 -11.42 12.44 9.85
C HIS A 220 -12.67 13.02 10.55
N ASP A 221 -13.28 14.07 10.01
CA ASP A 221 -14.57 14.61 10.47
C ASP A 221 -15.72 13.62 10.23
N CYS A 222 -15.54 12.68 9.30
CA CYS A 222 -16.51 11.63 8.97
C CYS A 222 -16.24 10.30 9.70
N GLY A 223 -15.32 10.28 10.67
CA GLY A 223 -15.04 9.08 11.47
C GLY A 223 -13.87 8.23 10.95
N VAL A 224 -13.13 8.64 9.94
CA VAL A 224 -11.83 8.06 9.61
C VAL A 224 -10.87 8.31 10.77
N VAL A 225 -9.94 7.41 11.03
CA VAL A 225 -8.99 7.52 12.14
C VAL A 225 -7.57 7.13 11.70
N SER A 226 -6.57 7.70 12.39
CA SER A 226 -5.15 7.33 12.22
C SER A 226 -4.67 6.36 13.33
N GLU A 227 -5.56 5.48 13.78
CA GLU A 227 -5.28 4.52 14.84
C GLU A 227 -5.06 3.13 14.26
N PRO A 228 -3.83 2.55 14.37
CA PRO A 228 -3.51 1.26 13.76
C PRO A 228 -4.10 0.11 14.58
N GLU A 229 -4.35 -1.03 13.92
CA GLU A 229 -4.53 -2.33 14.54
C GLU A 229 -3.21 -3.11 14.55
N ILE A 230 -2.97 -3.88 15.63
CA ILE A 230 -1.74 -4.67 15.76
C ILE A 230 -2.08 -6.13 16.04
N ILE A 231 -1.44 -7.02 15.27
CA ILE A 231 -1.44 -8.47 15.51
C ILE A 231 -0.05 -8.89 15.96
N GLU A 232 0.04 -9.62 17.07
CA GLU A 232 1.26 -10.24 17.57
C GLU A 232 1.26 -11.73 17.20
N LYS A 233 2.42 -12.23 16.76
CA LYS A 233 2.66 -13.66 16.49
C LYS A 233 4.06 -14.03 16.91
N GLU A 234 4.20 -15.08 17.68
CA GLU A 234 5.50 -15.73 17.91
C GLU A 234 5.87 -16.53 16.66
N ILE A 235 7.08 -16.30 16.15
CA ILE A 235 7.59 -16.96 14.93
C ILE A 235 7.96 -18.40 15.30
N GLU A 236 7.33 -19.35 14.62
CA GLU A 236 7.52 -20.80 14.83
C GLU A 236 8.39 -21.41 13.72
N PRO A 237 9.00 -22.59 13.96
CA PRO A 237 9.85 -23.27 12.95
C PRO A 237 9.14 -23.58 11.63
N ASP A 238 7.81 -23.73 11.64
CA ASP A 238 7.00 -23.97 10.45
C ASP A 238 6.74 -22.68 9.63
N ASP A 239 7.01 -21.51 10.20
CA ASP A 239 6.82 -20.23 9.50
C ASP A 239 7.99 -19.99 8.54
N ALA A 240 7.69 -19.82 7.26
CA ALA A 240 8.72 -19.73 6.23
C ALA A 240 9.07 -18.28 5.85
N PHE A 241 8.06 -17.42 5.78
CA PHE A 241 8.24 -16.02 5.40
C PHE A 241 7.00 -15.19 5.77
N VAL A 242 7.18 -13.89 5.85
CA VAL A 242 6.07 -12.92 5.85
C VAL A 242 6.16 -12.05 4.59
N VAL A 243 5.01 -11.78 3.98
CA VAL A 243 4.86 -10.88 2.85
C VAL A 243 3.94 -9.72 3.24
N ILE A 244 4.34 -8.50 2.88
CA ILE A 244 3.50 -7.31 2.97
C ILE A 244 3.39 -6.68 1.59
N GLY A 245 2.25 -6.07 1.29
CA GLY A 245 2.04 -5.38 0.01
C GLY A 245 0.94 -4.35 0.08
N SER A 246 0.93 -3.42 -0.89
CA SER A 246 -0.16 -2.49 -1.13
C SER A 246 -1.38 -3.21 -1.75
N ASP A 247 -2.51 -2.51 -1.84
CA ASP A 247 -3.76 -3.04 -2.42
C ASP A 247 -3.61 -3.40 -3.90
N GLY A 248 -2.63 -2.81 -4.61
CA GLY A 248 -2.28 -3.21 -5.98
C GLY A 248 -1.96 -4.71 -6.14
N VAL A 249 -1.58 -5.41 -5.04
CA VAL A 249 -1.45 -6.87 -5.00
C VAL A 249 -2.77 -7.51 -4.56
N TRP A 250 -3.32 -7.06 -3.44
CA TRP A 250 -4.37 -7.76 -2.71
C TRP A 250 -5.76 -7.63 -3.33
N ASP A 251 -6.00 -6.60 -4.12
CA ASP A 251 -7.25 -6.45 -4.89
C ASP A 251 -7.40 -7.51 -5.99
N LEU A 252 -6.29 -8.12 -6.44
CA LEU A 252 -6.29 -9.09 -7.54
C LEU A 252 -5.84 -10.50 -7.16
N MET A 253 -5.24 -10.66 -5.98
CA MET A 253 -4.73 -11.95 -5.51
C MET A 253 -5.15 -12.19 -4.07
N SER A 254 -5.80 -13.31 -3.82
CA SER A 254 -6.10 -13.74 -2.46
C SER A 254 -4.84 -14.13 -1.70
N SER A 255 -4.87 -14.04 -0.36
CA SER A 255 -3.75 -14.44 0.48
C SER A 255 -3.24 -15.87 0.21
N PRO A 256 -4.10 -16.89 0.06
CA PRO A 256 -3.65 -18.23 -0.32
C PRO A 256 -2.96 -18.30 -1.68
N GLU A 257 -3.40 -17.52 -2.69
CA GLU A 257 -2.75 -17.47 -4.01
C GLU A 257 -1.36 -16.88 -3.91
N VAL A 258 -1.20 -15.75 -3.19
CA VAL A 258 0.10 -15.10 -2.98
C VAL A 258 1.06 -16.04 -2.24
N ILE A 259 0.61 -16.67 -1.15
CA ILE A 259 1.42 -17.62 -0.39
C ILE A 259 1.80 -18.83 -1.26
N GLY A 260 0.86 -19.38 -2.02
CA GLY A 260 1.12 -20.46 -2.97
C GLY A 260 2.18 -20.08 -4.00
N PHE A 261 2.03 -18.89 -4.61
CA PHE A 261 2.97 -18.36 -5.58
C PHE A 261 4.39 -18.22 -5.02
N ILE A 262 4.54 -17.65 -3.81
CA ILE A 262 5.85 -17.48 -3.18
C ILE A 262 6.49 -18.85 -2.91
N PHE A 263 5.76 -19.81 -2.32
CA PHE A 263 6.27 -21.15 -2.07
C PHE A 263 6.73 -21.87 -3.35
N ASP A 264 6.02 -21.67 -4.47
CA ASP A 264 6.37 -22.31 -5.76
C ASP A 264 7.63 -21.71 -6.40
N LYS A 265 7.96 -20.47 -6.08
CA LYS A 265 9.10 -19.74 -6.68
C LYS A 265 10.33 -19.67 -5.78
N MET A 266 10.17 -19.71 -4.45
CA MET A 266 11.26 -19.46 -3.52
C MET A 266 12.36 -20.53 -3.54
N GLU A 267 12.06 -21.76 -3.95
CA GLU A 267 13.04 -22.84 -3.99
C GLU A 267 14.11 -22.64 -5.09
N THR A 268 13.75 -21.95 -6.18
CA THR A 268 14.63 -21.81 -7.36
C THR A 268 15.01 -20.37 -7.68
N LYS A 269 14.24 -19.38 -7.22
CA LYS A 269 14.39 -17.97 -7.58
C LYS A 269 14.08 -17.03 -6.43
N LYS A 270 14.56 -17.35 -5.22
CA LYS A 270 14.24 -16.64 -3.98
C LYS A 270 14.48 -15.14 -4.08
N GLU A 271 15.61 -14.73 -4.66
CA GLU A 271 15.98 -13.33 -4.83
C GLU A 271 15.06 -12.52 -5.76
N PHE A 272 14.34 -13.21 -6.67
CA PHE A 272 13.45 -12.57 -7.63
C PHE A 272 11.97 -12.69 -7.27
N VAL A 273 11.61 -13.35 -6.16
CA VAL A 273 10.22 -13.66 -5.85
C VAL A 273 9.36 -12.41 -5.67
N ALA A 274 9.88 -11.37 -5.00
CA ALA A 274 9.16 -10.10 -4.84
C ALA A 274 8.85 -9.46 -6.21
N LYS A 275 9.86 -9.40 -7.08
CA LYS A 275 9.70 -8.89 -8.45
C LYS A 275 8.70 -9.71 -9.25
N MET A 276 8.82 -11.04 -9.22
CA MET A 276 7.91 -11.93 -9.95
C MET A 276 6.46 -11.79 -9.46
N LEU A 277 6.24 -11.60 -8.16
CA LEU A 277 4.90 -11.38 -7.60
C LEU A 277 4.32 -10.03 -8.03
N ALA A 278 5.12 -8.97 -8.01
CA ALA A 278 4.70 -7.66 -8.49
C ALA A 278 4.37 -7.66 -9.99
N GLU A 279 5.18 -8.34 -10.80
CA GLU A 279 4.91 -8.53 -12.25
C GLU A 279 3.63 -9.35 -12.50
N GLU A 280 3.38 -10.41 -11.72
CA GLU A 280 2.13 -11.20 -11.82
C GLU A 280 0.91 -10.34 -11.47
N SER A 281 0.97 -9.54 -10.40
CA SER A 281 -0.10 -8.60 -10.04
C SER A 281 -0.36 -7.60 -11.17
N ARG A 282 0.69 -7.02 -11.75
CA ARG A 282 0.57 -6.11 -12.89
C ARG A 282 -0.08 -6.76 -14.10
N ASN A 283 0.32 -7.98 -14.46
CA ASN A 283 -0.27 -8.73 -15.57
C ASN A 283 -1.79 -8.95 -15.34
N ARG A 284 -2.21 -9.24 -14.11
CA ARG A 284 -3.63 -9.38 -13.76
C ARG A 284 -4.39 -8.08 -13.91
N TRP A 285 -3.83 -6.95 -13.49
CA TRP A 285 -4.40 -5.62 -13.72
C TRP A 285 -4.59 -5.34 -15.21
N GLU A 286 -3.59 -5.62 -16.04
CA GLU A 286 -3.66 -5.43 -17.49
C GLU A 286 -4.77 -6.29 -18.11
N VAL A 287 -4.88 -7.56 -17.72
CA VAL A 287 -5.93 -8.47 -18.21
C VAL A 287 -7.33 -7.98 -17.83
N ILE A 288 -7.54 -7.61 -16.56
CA ILE A 288 -8.86 -7.10 -16.10
C ILE A 288 -9.24 -5.82 -16.84
N ASN A 289 -8.29 -4.92 -17.05
CA ASN A 289 -8.54 -3.69 -17.79
C ASN A 289 -8.91 -3.95 -19.26
N LEU A 290 -8.27 -4.92 -19.91
CA LEU A 290 -8.64 -5.34 -21.27
C LEU A 290 -10.08 -5.89 -21.33
N TYR A 291 -10.49 -6.69 -20.32
CA TYR A 291 -11.88 -7.17 -20.23
C TYR A 291 -12.88 -6.04 -19.99
N LYS A 292 -12.59 -5.09 -19.10
CA LYS A 292 -13.43 -3.92 -18.84
C LYS A 292 -13.58 -3.08 -20.12
N GLN A 293 -12.49 -2.84 -20.85
CA GLN A 293 -12.48 -2.09 -22.10
C GLN A 293 -13.35 -2.77 -23.15
N LYS A 294 -13.20 -4.08 -23.34
CA LYS A 294 -14.00 -4.85 -24.29
C LYS A 294 -15.50 -4.78 -23.95
N SER A 295 -15.85 -5.02 -22.69
CA SER A 295 -17.25 -4.93 -22.21
C SER A 295 -17.86 -3.54 -22.44
N MET A 296 -17.10 -2.46 -22.25
CA MET A 296 -17.56 -1.10 -22.53
C MET A 296 -17.77 -0.84 -24.02
N LEU A 297 -16.89 -1.40 -24.87
CA LEU A 297 -17.04 -1.34 -26.34
C LEU A 297 -18.30 -2.07 -26.81
N ASP A 298 -18.53 -3.28 -26.31
CA ASP A 298 -19.70 -4.09 -26.65
C ASP A 298 -21.01 -3.38 -26.23
N LEU A 299 -21.01 -2.77 -25.04
CA LEU A 299 -22.14 -1.95 -24.55
C LEU A 299 -22.36 -0.67 -25.39
N ALA A 300 -21.30 -0.02 -25.83
CA ALA A 300 -21.41 1.16 -26.68
C ALA A 300 -21.98 0.81 -28.06
N GLN A 301 -21.51 -0.29 -28.66
CA GLN A 301 -22.03 -0.79 -29.95
C GLN A 301 -23.51 -1.21 -29.86
N SER A 302 -23.92 -1.86 -28.78
CA SER A 302 -25.33 -2.23 -28.58
C SER A 302 -26.27 -1.04 -28.38
N ARG A 303 -25.77 0.07 -27.83
CA ARG A 303 -26.53 1.33 -27.72
C ARG A 303 -26.61 2.09 -29.04
N GLU A 304 -25.58 2.03 -29.86
CA GLU A 304 -25.57 2.66 -31.17
C GLU A 304 -26.51 1.99 -32.17
N SER A 305 -26.65 0.66 -32.09
CA SER A 305 -27.65 -0.06 -32.92
C SER A 305 -29.10 0.29 -32.58
N ASN A 306 -29.35 0.89 -31.42
CA ASN A 306 -30.69 1.30 -30.96
C ASN A 306 -30.98 2.81 -31.09
N ASN A 307 -29.98 3.65 -31.44
CA ASN A 307 -30.16 5.11 -31.57
C ASN A 307 -29.35 5.66 -32.76
N GLU A 308 -30.00 6.03 -33.84
CA GLU A 308 -29.44 6.70 -35.04
C GLU A 308 -29.03 8.18 -34.82
N ALA A 309 -28.95 8.69 -33.63
CA ALA A 309 -28.72 10.12 -33.37
C ALA A 309 -27.42 10.40 -32.62
N SER A 310 -26.50 11.01 -33.32
CA SER A 310 -25.43 11.96 -32.97
C SER A 310 -23.96 11.46 -32.93
N ASN A 311 -23.20 11.93 -33.93
CA ASN A 311 -21.75 11.77 -34.07
C ASN A 311 -20.93 12.41 -32.94
N ASN A 312 -21.49 13.36 -32.16
CA ASN A 312 -20.80 13.98 -31.04
C ASN A 312 -20.72 13.07 -29.77
N ALA A 313 -21.64 12.12 -29.65
CA ALA A 313 -21.59 11.13 -28.56
C ALA A 313 -20.52 10.07 -28.81
N ARG A 314 -20.18 9.78 -30.08
CA ARG A 314 -19.18 8.79 -30.48
C ARG A 314 -17.77 9.16 -29.98
N ASN A 315 -17.35 10.41 -30.18
CA ASN A 315 -16.00 10.85 -29.78
C ASN A 315 -15.83 10.88 -28.26
N LYS A 316 -16.83 11.35 -27.50
CA LYS A 316 -16.80 11.32 -26.04
C LYS A 316 -16.81 9.91 -25.45
N ASN A 317 -17.55 8.97 -26.07
CA ASN A 317 -17.55 7.58 -25.62
C ASN A 317 -16.24 6.87 -25.92
N GLN A 318 -15.61 7.11 -27.08
CA GLN A 318 -14.28 6.55 -27.38
C GLN A 318 -13.17 7.11 -26.48
N GLU A 319 -13.20 8.40 -26.14
CA GLU A 319 -12.26 8.99 -25.17
C GLU A 319 -12.46 8.42 -23.76
N ASN A 320 -13.70 8.16 -23.32
CA ASN A 320 -14.00 7.53 -22.04
C ASN A 320 -13.63 6.05 -21.99
N ILE A 321 -13.70 5.32 -23.12
CA ILE A 321 -13.32 3.91 -23.22
C ILE A 321 -11.80 3.76 -23.23
N GLN A 322 -11.06 4.68 -23.85
CA GLN A 322 -9.59 4.73 -23.80
C GLN A 322 -9.06 5.15 -22.41
N GLY A 323 -9.90 5.78 -21.56
CA GLY A 323 -9.51 6.25 -20.22
C GLY A 323 -9.57 5.20 -19.11
N ALA A 324 -9.96 3.95 -19.39
CA ALA A 324 -10.29 2.95 -18.36
C ALA A 324 -9.15 2.02 -17.97
N LEU A 325 -7.90 2.36 -18.28
CA LEU A 325 -6.73 1.52 -17.98
C LEU A 325 -5.94 2.08 -16.78
N ASP A 326 -6.61 2.23 -15.63
CA ASP A 326 -5.91 2.59 -14.40
C ASP A 326 -5.34 1.28 -13.78
N ILE A 327 -4.03 1.22 -13.65
CA ILE A 327 -3.28 0.19 -12.91
C ILE A 327 -2.74 0.87 -11.67
N ASP A 328 -2.96 0.29 -10.53
CA ASP A 328 -2.47 0.83 -9.27
C ASP A 328 -0.96 0.65 -9.09
N ASP A 329 -0.38 1.35 -8.14
CA ASP A 329 0.97 1.09 -7.68
C ASP A 329 1.02 -0.29 -7.02
N ILE A 330 2.09 -1.03 -7.26
CA ILE A 330 2.27 -2.38 -6.74
C ILE A 330 3.56 -2.43 -5.96
N THR A 331 3.46 -2.53 -4.65
CA THR A 331 4.62 -2.65 -3.77
C THR A 331 4.55 -3.94 -2.98
N VAL A 332 5.67 -4.69 -2.96
CA VAL A 332 5.82 -5.96 -2.26
C VAL A 332 7.11 -5.93 -1.44
N VAL A 333 7.04 -6.38 -0.19
CA VAL A 333 8.22 -6.72 0.62
C VAL A 333 8.04 -8.12 1.18
N ILE A 334 9.04 -8.98 1.03
CA ILE A 334 9.05 -10.36 1.52
C ILE A 334 10.26 -10.56 2.42
N HIS A 335 10.03 -11.01 3.64
CA HIS A 335 11.08 -11.44 4.55
C HIS A 335 10.99 -12.94 4.78
N PHE A 336 12.05 -13.66 4.39
CA PHE A 336 12.21 -15.09 4.65
C PHE A 336 12.85 -15.31 6.02
N PHE A 337 12.30 -16.23 6.80
CA PHE A 337 12.92 -16.61 8.07
C PHE A 337 14.04 -17.60 7.80
N ASN A 338 15.19 -17.41 8.46
CA ASN A 338 16.26 -18.40 8.53
C ASN A 338 16.20 -19.03 9.92
N TYR A 339 16.02 -20.32 9.93
CA TYR A 339 16.30 -21.13 11.11
C TYR A 339 17.67 -21.78 10.85
N ASP A 340 18.74 -21.13 11.30
CA ASP A 340 20.03 -21.78 11.44
C ASP A 340 19.90 -22.77 12.61
N TYR A 341 19.66 -24.06 12.29
CA TYR A 341 19.70 -25.16 13.24
C TYR A 341 21.15 -25.61 13.49
#